data_ee17dc10bd8ab3f593a1790e8e2df73f
#
_entry.id   ee17dc10bd8ab3f593a1790e8e2df73f
#
_cell.length_a   1.000
_cell.length_b   1.000
_cell.length_c   1.000
_cell.angle_alpha   90.00
_cell.angle_beta   90.00
_cell.angle_gamma   90.00
#
_symmetry.space_group_name_H-M   'P 1'
#
loop_
_entity.id
_entity.type
_entity.pdbx_description
1 polymer ?
#
loop_
_entity_poly.entity_id
_entity_poly.type
_entity_poly.pdbx_seq_one_letter_code
_entity_poly.pdbx_strand_id
1 'polypeptide(L)'
;MAKFSKMQVMAAMKETGMVPVFFNKDVEICKNVIKACYEGGVRVFEFTNRGDFAHEIFGELVKWADKACPEMILGAGTVVDAGTASLYLQLGANFIVGPNFNPEIAPVCNRRLVPYSPGCGSVTEINNAQAAGCDVTKVVPAGNVGGPSFVKNVMAPLRWSNIMVTGAVEPTEENLTPWIKAGVLCVGMGSKLFPKETVAAGDWAAITAKCQEALGYIAKARA
;
A
#
# COMPACT_ATOMS: atom_id res chain seq x y z
N MET A 1 -7.03 -18.29 0.76
CA MET A 1 -7.84 -17.31 -0.01
C MET A 1 -7.80 -15.97 0.73
N ALA A 2 -7.89 -14.86 0.00
CA ALA A 2 -8.00 -13.55 0.64
C ALA A 2 -9.15 -13.54 1.66
N LYS A 3 -8.93 -12.95 2.82
CA LYS A 3 -9.91 -12.83 3.92
C LYS A 3 -10.95 -11.75 3.62
N PHE A 4 -10.49 -10.65 3.03
CA PHE A 4 -11.32 -9.50 2.72
C PHE A 4 -11.69 -9.50 1.24
N SER A 5 -12.93 -9.14 0.94
CA SER A 5 -13.40 -8.95 -0.43
C SER A 5 -12.72 -7.73 -1.07
N LYS A 6 -12.67 -7.71 -2.41
CA LYS A 6 -12.16 -6.58 -3.17
C LYS A 6 -12.79 -5.24 -2.74
N MET A 7 -14.11 -5.23 -2.48
CA MET A 7 -14.81 -4.03 -2.04
C MET A 7 -14.37 -3.56 -0.65
N GLN A 8 -14.14 -4.50 0.29
CA GLN A 8 -13.63 -4.16 1.62
C GLN A 8 -12.22 -3.59 1.57
N VAL A 9 -11.34 -4.16 0.72
CA VAL A 9 -9.98 -3.64 0.51
C VAL A 9 -10.03 -2.20 -0.02
N MET A 10 -10.85 -1.96 -1.05
CA MET A 10 -11.01 -0.64 -1.66
C MET A 10 -11.58 0.38 -0.69
N ALA A 11 -12.59 -0.01 0.07
CA ALA A 11 -13.18 0.85 1.10
C ALA A 11 -12.16 1.23 2.17
N ALA A 12 -11.42 0.26 2.71
CA ALA A 12 -10.38 0.49 3.71
C ALA A 12 -9.24 1.39 3.19
N MET A 13 -8.78 1.19 1.93
CA MET A 13 -7.79 2.09 1.31
C MET A 13 -8.30 3.53 1.23
N LYS A 14 -9.59 3.71 0.87
CA LYS A 14 -10.22 5.03 0.79
C LYS A 14 -10.42 5.64 2.17
N GLU A 15 -10.92 4.90 3.13
CA GLU A 15 -11.24 5.39 4.47
C GLU A 15 -9.98 5.80 5.24
N THR A 16 -9.00 4.90 5.35
CA THR A 16 -7.76 5.19 6.07
C THR A 16 -6.85 6.16 5.30
N GLY A 17 -6.84 6.08 3.97
CA GLY A 17 -6.01 6.95 3.13
C GLY A 17 -4.50 6.69 3.23
N MET A 18 -4.07 5.68 3.97
CA MET A 18 -2.66 5.36 4.18
C MET A 18 -2.42 3.85 4.06
N VAL A 19 -1.35 3.49 3.34
CA VAL A 19 -0.84 2.13 3.19
C VAL A 19 0.64 2.12 3.58
N PRO A 20 1.01 1.77 4.82
CA PRO A 20 2.40 1.53 5.19
C PRO A 20 3.03 0.45 4.34
N VAL A 21 4.29 0.66 3.96
CA VAL A 21 5.08 -0.22 3.08
C VAL A 21 6.33 -0.66 3.82
N PHE A 22 6.46 -1.94 4.13
CA PHE A 22 7.56 -2.44 4.96
C PHE A 22 8.07 -3.81 4.53
N PHE A 23 9.32 -4.08 4.85
CA PHE A 23 9.97 -5.39 4.79
C PHE A 23 11.03 -5.49 5.88
N ASN A 24 11.08 -6.63 6.52
CA ASN A 24 12.21 -7.08 7.34
C ASN A 24 12.36 -8.59 7.20
N LYS A 25 13.59 -9.10 7.34
CA LYS A 25 13.90 -10.54 7.34
C LYS A 25 13.44 -11.22 8.65
N ASP A 26 13.36 -10.45 9.72
CA ASP A 26 12.89 -10.91 11.02
C ASP A 26 11.37 -10.78 11.08
N VAL A 27 10.69 -11.90 11.21
CA VAL A 27 9.24 -11.98 11.28
C VAL A 27 8.67 -11.32 12.53
N GLU A 28 9.39 -11.35 13.66
CA GLU A 28 8.94 -10.71 14.90
C GLU A 28 9.00 -9.19 14.79
N ILE A 29 10.00 -8.63 14.13
CA ILE A 29 10.04 -7.20 13.81
C ILE A 29 8.85 -6.84 12.92
N CYS A 30 8.54 -7.66 11.90
CA CYS A 30 7.39 -7.43 11.04
C CYS A 30 6.07 -7.46 11.81
N LYS A 31 5.87 -8.44 12.72
CA LYS A 31 4.68 -8.53 13.58
C LYS A 31 4.52 -7.29 14.46
N ASN A 32 5.60 -6.84 15.10
CA ASN A 32 5.58 -5.66 15.96
C ASN A 32 5.27 -4.38 15.19
N VAL A 33 5.86 -4.20 13.99
CA VAL A 33 5.56 -3.04 13.12
C VAL A 33 4.10 -3.07 12.66
N ILE A 34 3.57 -4.22 12.22
CA ILE A 34 2.18 -4.35 11.81
C ILE A 34 1.24 -4.04 12.99
N LYS A 35 1.56 -4.56 14.18
CA LYS A 35 0.78 -4.32 15.39
C LYS A 35 0.78 -2.84 15.76
N ALA A 36 1.94 -2.18 15.75
CA ALA A 36 2.06 -0.75 16.03
C ALA A 36 1.24 0.09 15.03
N CYS A 37 1.29 -0.25 13.74
CA CYS A 37 0.44 0.39 12.73
C CYS A 37 -1.06 0.16 13.01
N TYR A 38 -1.45 -1.06 13.37
CA TYR A 38 -2.83 -1.41 13.69
C TYR A 38 -3.37 -0.63 14.89
N GLU A 39 -2.59 -0.54 15.96
CA GLU A 39 -2.88 0.25 17.16
C GLU A 39 -2.93 1.75 16.85
N GLY A 40 -2.15 2.20 15.86
CA GLY A 40 -2.17 3.57 15.34
C GLY A 40 -3.37 3.88 14.41
N GLY A 41 -4.29 2.93 14.18
CA GLY A 41 -5.49 3.14 13.36
C GLY A 41 -5.36 2.71 11.90
N VAL A 42 -4.20 2.21 11.48
CA VAL A 42 -3.99 1.68 10.11
C VAL A 42 -4.79 0.40 9.90
N ARG A 43 -5.37 0.23 8.72
CA ARG A 43 -6.16 -0.97 8.35
C ARG A 43 -5.67 -1.66 7.08
N VAL A 44 -4.77 -1.04 6.33
CA VAL A 44 -4.19 -1.62 5.10
C VAL A 44 -2.68 -1.56 5.18
N PHE A 45 -1.97 -2.65 4.89
CA PHE A 45 -0.51 -2.73 5.03
C PHE A 45 0.11 -3.52 3.88
N GLU A 46 1.12 -2.98 3.22
CA GLU A 46 1.90 -3.60 2.14
C GLU A 46 3.18 -4.21 2.69
N PHE A 47 3.26 -5.54 2.75
CA PHE A 47 4.53 -6.25 2.95
C PHE A 47 5.22 -6.45 1.60
N THR A 48 6.50 -6.07 1.48
CA THR A 48 7.18 -6.10 0.18
C THR A 48 8.05 -7.35 0.00
N ASN A 49 7.96 -7.96 -1.19
CA ASN A 49 8.77 -9.09 -1.63
C ASN A 49 10.18 -8.62 -2.02
N ARG A 50 11.01 -8.23 -1.05
CA ARG A 50 12.35 -7.65 -1.28
C ARG A 50 13.49 -8.49 -0.73
N GLY A 51 13.28 -9.78 -0.52
CA GLY A 51 14.33 -10.68 -0.06
C GLY A 51 13.99 -12.14 -0.31
N ASP A 52 14.99 -12.98 -0.28
CA ASP A 52 14.81 -14.43 -0.37
C ASP A 52 13.89 -14.89 0.77
N PHE A 53 13.01 -15.85 0.48
CA PHE A 53 12.03 -16.40 1.43
C PHE A 53 11.03 -15.39 2.03
N ALA A 54 10.90 -14.18 1.44
CA ALA A 54 9.93 -13.19 1.89
C ALA A 54 8.48 -13.74 1.89
N HIS A 55 8.17 -14.66 0.99
CA HIS A 55 6.86 -15.31 0.92
C HIS A 55 6.55 -16.20 2.12
N GLU A 56 7.56 -16.84 2.74
CA GLU A 56 7.39 -17.63 3.97
C GLU A 56 7.03 -16.72 5.14
N ILE A 57 7.76 -15.60 5.29
CA ILE A 57 7.47 -14.57 6.28
C ILE A 57 6.04 -14.05 6.10
N PHE A 58 5.66 -13.71 4.86
CA PHE A 58 4.31 -13.23 4.56
C PHE A 58 3.23 -14.24 4.97
N GLY A 59 3.43 -15.54 4.65
CA GLY A 59 2.51 -16.60 5.03
C GLY A 59 2.33 -16.72 6.55
N GLU A 60 3.38 -16.50 7.33
CA GLU A 60 3.32 -16.48 8.78
C GLU A 60 2.59 -15.22 9.29
N LEU A 61 2.90 -14.05 8.70
CA LEU A 61 2.24 -12.79 9.05
C LEU A 61 0.74 -12.83 8.84
N VAL A 62 0.27 -13.42 7.74
CA VAL A 62 -1.17 -13.57 7.47
C VAL A 62 -1.86 -14.42 8.55
N LYS A 63 -1.29 -15.58 8.90
CA LYS A 63 -1.84 -16.46 9.94
C LYS A 63 -1.85 -15.81 11.33
N TRP A 64 -0.81 -15.06 11.64
CA TRP A 64 -0.69 -14.33 12.90
C TRP A 64 -1.67 -13.16 12.96
N ALA A 65 -1.75 -12.35 11.90
CA ALA A 65 -2.61 -11.16 11.85
C ALA A 65 -4.10 -11.52 11.96
N ASP A 66 -4.51 -12.67 11.50
CA ASP A 66 -5.89 -13.17 11.64
C ASP A 66 -6.37 -13.16 13.10
N LYS A 67 -5.47 -13.36 14.05
CA LYS A 67 -5.77 -13.39 15.49
C LYS A 67 -5.40 -12.08 16.19
N ALA A 68 -4.22 -11.54 15.89
CA ALA A 68 -3.65 -10.40 16.60
C ALA A 68 -4.15 -9.04 16.08
N CYS A 69 -4.46 -8.94 14.78
CA CYS A 69 -4.89 -7.71 14.11
C CYS A 69 -6.03 -8.04 13.12
N PRO A 70 -7.21 -8.48 13.60
CA PRO A 70 -8.24 -9.11 12.76
C PRO A 70 -8.81 -8.22 11.65
N GLU A 71 -8.69 -6.91 11.77
CA GLU A 71 -9.15 -5.95 10.75
C GLU A 71 -8.00 -5.46 9.84
N MET A 72 -6.75 -5.92 10.06
CA MET A 72 -5.62 -5.54 9.21
C MET A 72 -5.67 -6.29 7.88
N ILE A 73 -5.73 -5.54 6.80
CA ILE A 73 -5.72 -6.03 5.42
C ILE A 73 -4.27 -6.08 4.95
N LEU A 74 -3.70 -7.29 4.89
CA LEU A 74 -2.33 -7.49 4.42
C LEU A 74 -2.31 -7.73 2.92
N GLY A 75 -1.45 -7.01 2.21
CA GLY A 75 -1.14 -7.22 0.81
C GLY A 75 0.35 -7.40 0.56
N ALA A 76 0.68 -7.90 -0.62
CA ALA A 76 2.06 -8.14 -1.05
C ALA A 76 2.49 -7.12 -2.11
N GLY A 77 3.61 -6.44 -1.86
CA GLY A 77 4.24 -5.51 -2.79
C GLY A 77 5.54 -6.03 -3.42
N THR A 78 6.05 -5.30 -4.39
CA THR A 78 7.21 -5.69 -5.19
C THR A 78 6.98 -7.01 -5.93
N VAL A 79 5.75 -7.24 -6.38
CA VAL A 79 5.36 -8.38 -7.21
C VAL A 79 5.52 -7.99 -8.67
N VAL A 80 6.37 -8.72 -9.40
CA VAL A 80 6.80 -8.35 -10.75
C VAL A 80 6.31 -9.30 -11.86
N ASP A 81 5.80 -10.47 -11.49
CA ASP A 81 5.35 -11.51 -12.42
C ASP A 81 4.09 -12.25 -11.92
N ALA A 82 3.42 -12.94 -12.83
CA ALA A 82 2.18 -13.67 -12.57
C ALA A 82 2.37 -14.89 -11.64
N GLY A 83 3.53 -15.55 -11.69
CA GLY A 83 3.87 -16.69 -10.83
C GLY A 83 3.98 -16.24 -9.37
N THR A 84 4.74 -15.18 -9.13
CA THR A 84 4.88 -14.56 -7.82
C THR A 84 3.53 -14.04 -7.30
N ALA A 85 2.71 -13.41 -8.14
CA ALA A 85 1.36 -13.01 -7.77
C ALA A 85 0.52 -14.21 -7.32
N SER A 86 0.54 -15.31 -8.07
CA SER A 86 -0.18 -16.55 -7.72
C SER A 86 0.26 -17.10 -6.37
N LEU A 87 1.56 -17.09 -6.08
CA LEU A 87 2.12 -17.54 -4.81
C LEU A 87 1.57 -16.71 -3.64
N TYR A 88 1.65 -15.38 -3.71
CA TYR A 88 1.16 -14.51 -2.64
C TYR A 88 -0.37 -14.59 -2.45
N LEU A 89 -1.12 -14.77 -3.54
CA LEU A 89 -2.56 -15.03 -3.47
C LEU A 89 -2.88 -16.35 -2.76
N GLN A 90 -2.07 -17.40 -2.97
CA GLN A 90 -2.19 -18.66 -2.24
C GLN A 90 -1.89 -18.50 -0.75
N LEU A 91 -0.96 -17.64 -0.41
CA LEU A 91 -0.60 -17.33 0.98
C LEU A 91 -1.62 -16.40 1.67
N GLY A 92 -2.63 -15.91 0.95
CA GLY A 92 -3.72 -15.12 1.53
C GLY A 92 -3.59 -13.61 1.36
N ALA A 93 -2.77 -13.12 0.42
CA ALA A 93 -2.71 -11.69 0.11
C ALA A 93 -4.09 -11.16 -0.28
N ASN A 94 -4.48 -10.04 0.32
CA ASN A 94 -5.76 -9.38 0.06
C ASN A 94 -5.66 -8.34 -1.06
N PHE A 95 -4.45 -7.92 -1.43
CA PHE A 95 -4.14 -7.10 -2.60
C PHE A 95 -2.70 -7.36 -3.04
N ILE A 96 -2.42 -7.07 -4.31
CA ILE A 96 -1.09 -7.18 -4.92
C ILE A 96 -0.66 -5.80 -5.39
N VAL A 97 0.63 -5.48 -5.19
CA VAL A 97 1.24 -4.23 -5.66
C VAL A 97 2.49 -4.53 -6.48
N GLY A 98 2.57 -3.96 -7.67
CA GLY A 98 3.76 -4.04 -8.53
C GLY A 98 4.58 -2.74 -8.52
N PRO A 99 5.88 -2.80 -8.82
CA PRO A 99 6.69 -1.61 -9.08
C PRO A 99 6.43 -1.00 -10.47
N ASN A 100 5.88 -1.78 -11.38
CA ASN A 100 5.52 -1.44 -12.75
C ASN A 100 4.20 -2.11 -13.14
N PHE A 101 3.61 -1.70 -14.25
CA PHE A 101 2.46 -2.41 -14.82
C PHE A 101 2.94 -3.66 -15.59
N ASN A 102 2.50 -4.82 -15.13
CA ASN A 102 2.64 -6.08 -15.87
C ASN A 102 1.23 -6.60 -16.21
N PRO A 103 0.87 -6.68 -17.51
CA PRO A 103 -0.47 -7.10 -17.94
C PRO A 103 -0.78 -8.57 -17.61
N GLU A 104 0.22 -9.41 -17.36
CA GLU A 104 0.01 -10.82 -16.98
C GLU A 104 -0.46 -11.01 -15.54
N ILE A 105 -0.17 -10.06 -14.65
CA ILE A 105 -0.61 -10.09 -13.24
C ILE A 105 -2.10 -9.79 -13.13
N ALA A 106 -2.61 -8.86 -13.94
CA ALA A 106 -4.00 -8.40 -13.85
C ALA A 106 -5.02 -9.56 -13.96
N PRO A 107 -4.96 -10.46 -14.97
CA PRO A 107 -5.91 -11.56 -15.07
C PRO A 107 -5.79 -12.58 -13.93
N VAL A 108 -4.60 -12.76 -13.35
CA VAL A 108 -4.40 -13.65 -12.19
C VAL A 108 -5.14 -13.11 -10.96
N CYS A 109 -5.02 -11.82 -10.71
CA CYS A 109 -5.70 -11.14 -9.60
C CYS A 109 -7.21 -11.02 -9.84
N ASN A 110 -7.63 -10.64 -11.04
CA ASN A 110 -9.04 -10.45 -11.40
C ASN A 110 -9.86 -11.75 -11.26
N ARG A 111 -9.31 -12.91 -11.68
CA ARG A 111 -9.97 -14.22 -11.52
C ARG A 111 -10.23 -14.59 -10.07
N ARG A 112 -9.50 -14.01 -9.13
CA ARG A 112 -9.64 -14.26 -7.69
C ARG A 112 -10.33 -13.12 -6.96
N LEU A 113 -10.76 -12.08 -7.68
CA LEU A 113 -11.37 -10.87 -7.15
C LEU A 113 -10.47 -10.19 -6.09
N VAL A 114 -9.16 -10.17 -6.33
CA VAL A 114 -8.17 -9.49 -5.50
C VAL A 114 -7.66 -8.26 -6.25
N PRO A 115 -7.60 -7.08 -5.63
CA PRO A 115 -7.08 -5.87 -6.28
C PRO A 115 -5.61 -6.02 -6.67
N TYR A 116 -5.27 -5.55 -7.86
CA TYR A 116 -3.90 -5.35 -8.30
C TYR A 116 -3.65 -3.85 -8.49
N SER A 117 -2.63 -3.33 -7.82
CA SER A 117 -2.20 -1.92 -7.90
C SER A 117 -0.82 -1.84 -8.55
N PRO A 118 -0.73 -1.77 -9.88
CA PRO A 118 0.52 -1.66 -10.62
C PRO A 118 1.18 -0.30 -10.48
N GLY A 119 2.52 -0.28 -10.52
CA GLY A 119 3.32 0.93 -10.64
C GLY A 119 3.16 1.57 -12.01
N CYS A 120 2.93 2.89 -12.03
CA CYS A 120 2.75 3.71 -13.22
C CYS A 120 3.51 5.02 -13.06
N GLY A 121 4.26 5.42 -14.09
CA GLY A 121 4.97 6.70 -14.15
C GLY A 121 4.43 7.65 -15.21
N SER A 122 3.39 7.24 -15.95
CA SER A 122 2.80 8.04 -17.04
C SER A 122 1.28 7.85 -17.13
N VAL A 123 0.61 8.80 -17.80
CA VAL A 123 -0.83 8.73 -18.08
C VAL A 123 -1.18 7.47 -18.90
N THR A 124 -0.33 7.11 -19.86
CA THR A 124 -0.52 5.92 -20.70
C THR A 124 -0.50 4.65 -19.86
N GLU A 125 0.44 4.52 -18.91
CA GLU A 125 0.51 3.35 -18.03
C GLU A 125 -0.70 3.28 -17.10
N ILE A 126 -1.15 4.41 -16.54
CA ILE A 126 -2.38 4.50 -15.73
C ILE A 126 -3.58 4.00 -16.55
N ASN A 127 -3.76 4.51 -17.76
CA ASN A 127 -4.86 4.12 -18.63
C ASN A 127 -4.80 2.62 -19.00
N ASN A 128 -3.61 2.10 -19.34
CA ASN A 128 -3.44 0.69 -19.67
C ASN A 128 -3.74 -0.23 -18.48
N ALA A 129 -3.32 0.17 -17.30
CA ALA A 129 -3.63 -0.56 -16.06
C ALA A 129 -5.14 -0.59 -15.79
N GLN A 130 -5.83 0.54 -15.93
CA GLN A 130 -7.28 0.63 -15.80
C GLN A 130 -8.01 -0.22 -16.83
N ALA A 131 -7.57 -0.22 -18.09
CA ALA A 131 -8.11 -1.06 -19.15
C ALA A 131 -7.94 -2.56 -18.85
N ALA A 132 -6.89 -2.94 -18.12
CA ALA A 132 -6.67 -4.30 -17.64
C ALA A 132 -7.49 -4.67 -16.37
N GLY A 133 -8.34 -3.76 -15.87
CA GLY A 133 -9.19 -4.00 -14.70
C GLY A 133 -8.51 -3.74 -13.36
N CYS A 134 -7.46 -2.90 -13.33
CA CYS A 134 -6.84 -2.46 -12.09
C CYS A 134 -7.64 -1.28 -11.50
N ASP A 135 -8.24 -1.47 -10.32
CA ASP A 135 -9.10 -0.46 -9.69
C ASP A 135 -8.31 0.68 -9.05
N VAL A 136 -7.08 0.41 -8.63
CA VAL A 136 -6.14 1.40 -8.08
C VAL A 136 -4.85 1.33 -8.85
N THR A 137 -4.36 2.47 -9.31
CA THR A 137 -3.03 2.58 -9.93
C THR A 137 -2.06 3.25 -8.96
N LYS A 138 -0.85 2.72 -8.89
CA LYS A 138 0.19 3.24 -8.00
C LYS A 138 1.14 4.15 -8.78
N VAL A 139 1.07 5.45 -8.56
CA VAL A 139 2.08 6.37 -9.11
C VAL A 139 3.37 6.22 -8.31
N VAL A 140 4.44 5.76 -8.98
CA VAL A 140 5.75 5.49 -8.37
C VAL A 140 6.87 5.62 -9.40
N PRO A 141 8.03 6.23 -9.04
CA PRO A 141 8.30 7.01 -7.83
C PRO A 141 7.65 8.41 -7.92
N ALA A 142 6.64 8.66 -7.08
CA ALA A 142 5.71 9.78 -7.26
C ALA A 142 6.38 11.17 -7.24
N GLY A 143 7.38 11.37 -6.39
CA GLY A 143 8.16 12.61 -6.38
C GLY A 143 8.92 12.88 -7.67
N ASN A 144 9.47 11.83 -8.30
CA ASN A 144 10.28 11.95 -9.51
C ASN A 144 9.45 12.17 -10.79
N VAL A 145 8.19 11.72 -10.80
CA VAL A 145 7.32 11.89 -11.98
C VAL A 145 6.50 13.19 -11.94
N GLY A 146 6.77 14.08 -10.99
CA GLY A 146 6.15 15.42 -10.94
C GLY A 146 5.33 15.72 -9.68
N GLY A 147 5.35 14.84 -8.69
CA GLY A 147 4.73 15.12 -7.39
C GLY A 147 3.21 15.30 -7.43
N PRO A 148 2.64 16.05 -6.47
CA PRO A 148 1.20 16.33 -6.42
C PRO A 148 0.65 17.01 -7.69
N SER A 149 1.50 17.80 -8.39
CA SER A 149 1.13 18.45 -9.64
C SER A 149 0.84 17.44 -10.76
N PHE A 150 1.64 16.35 -10.86
CA PHE A 150 1.37 15.27 -11.80
C PHE A 150 0.00 14.64 -11.54
N VAL A 151 -0.28 14.28 -10.31
CA VAL A 151 -1.58 13.67 -9.94
C VAL A 151 -2.73 14.60 -10.28
N LYS A 152 -2.64 15.89 -9.90
CA LYS A 152 -3.67 16.89 -10.21
C LYS A 152 -3.94 16.99 -11.71
N ASN A 153 -2.88 17.00 -12.53
CA ASN A 153 -2.99 17.10 -13.98
C ASN A 153 -3.55 15.81 -14.62
N VAL A 154 -3.27 14.64 -14.06
CA VAL A 154 -3.88 13.36 -14.46
C VAL A 154 -5.36 13.34 -14.10
N MET A 155 -5.71 13.74 -12.88
CA MET A 155 -7.09 13.72 -12.38
C MET A 155 -8.00 14.73 -13.10
N ALA A 156 -7.46 15.75 -13.74
CA ALA A 156 -8.27 16.72 -14.50
C ALA A 156 -9.06 16.06 -15.65
N PRO A 157 -8.44 15.30 -16.57
CA PRO A 157 -9.14 14.55 -17.62
C PRO A 157 -9.65 13.18 -17.17
N LEU A 158 -9.00 12.51 -16.19
CA LEU A 158 -9.29 11.12 -15.76
C LEU A 158 -9.86 11.09 -14.34
N ARG A 159 -10.94 11.80 -14.11
CA ARG A 159 -11.56 12.01 -12.77
C ARG A 159 -12.01 10.73 -12.06
N TRP A 160 -12.22 9.66 -12.81
CA TRP A 160 -12.59 8.33 -12.29
C TRP A 160 -11.43 7.53 -11.74
N SER A 161 -10.18 8.00 -11.91
CA SER A 161 -8.99 7.26 -11.51
C SER A 161 -8.84 7.21 -10.00
N ASN A 162 -8.58 6.01 -9.46
CA ASN A 162 -8.17 5.84 -8.07
C ASN A 162 -6.64 5.73 -8.04
N ILE A 163 -5.98 6.75 -7.54
CA ILE A 163 -4.52 6.84 -7.52
C ILE A 163 -4.01 6.65 -6.09
N MET A 164 -3.11 5.69 -5.92
CA MET A 164 -2.21 5.59 -4.77
C MET A 164 -0.87 6.21 -5.16
N VAL A 165 -0.22 6.94 -4.28
CA VAL A 165 1.12 7.49 -4.52
C VAL A 165 2.14 6.87 -3.58
N THR A 166 3.35 6.58 -4.08
CA THR A 166 4.46 6.09 -3.26
C THR A 166 5.78 6.68 -3.74
N GLY A 167 6.65 7.04 -2.81
CA GLY A 167 7.89 7.75 -3.08
C GLY A 167 7.73 9.27 -2.88
N ALA A 168 8.60 9.84 -2.07
CA ALA A 168 8.55 11.21 -1.57
C ALA A 168 7.29 11.52 -0.73
N VAL A 169 6.70 10.51 -0.09
CA VAL A 169 5.61 10.66 0.87
C VAL A 169 6.18 10.56 2.28
N GLU A 170 5.92 11.59 3.08
CA GLU A 170 6.39 11.72 4.47
C GLU A 170 5.21 11.93 5.41
N PRO A 171 5.29 11.44 6.67
CA PRO A 171 4.19 11.52 7.65
C PRO A 171 4.11 12.91 8.31
N THR A 172 4.06 13.98 7.50
CA THR A 172 3.95 15.36 7.96
C THR A 172 2.78 16.07 7.28
N GLU A 173 2.19 17.04 7.96
CA GLU A 173 1.05 17.79 7.42
C GLU A 173 1.41 18.49 6.10
N GLU A 174 2.61 19.09 6.06
CA GLU A 174 3.11 19.81 4.90
C GLU A 174 3.25 18.91 3.67
N ASN A 175 3.68 17.66 3.86
CA ASN A 175 3.86 16.72 2.76
C ASN A 175 2.53 16.05 2.36
N LEU A 176 1.70 15.63 3.32
CA LEU A 176 0.47 14.88 3.05
C LEU A 176 -0.63 15.74 2.44
N THR A 177 -0.78 16.98 2.89
CA THR A 177 -1.85 17.88 2.42
C THR A 177 -1.85 18.09 0.90
N PRO A 178 -0.73 18.41 0.24
CA PRO A 178 -0.71 18.54 -1.22
C PRO A 178 -1.12 17.27 -1.97
N TRP A 179 -0.70 16.08 -1.48
CA TRP A 179 -1.09 14.81 -2.09
C TRP A 179 -2.60 14.57 -2.00
N ILE A 180 -3.17 14.74 -0.82
CA ILE A 180 -4.60 14.53 -0.59
C ILE A 180 -5.43 15.53 -1.41
N LYS A 181 -5.03 16.81 -1.43
CA LYS A 181 -5.70 17.84 -2.23
C LYS A 181 -5.55 17.66 -3.75
N ALA A 182 -4.53 16.91 -4.19
CA ALA A 182 -4.40 16.52 -5.59
C ALA A 182 -5.42 15.43 -6.01
N GLY A 183 -6.12 14.80 -5.05
CA GLY A 183 -7.18 13.83 -5.30
C GLY A 183 -6.74 12.37 -5.23
N VAL A 184 -5.60 12.06 -4.58
CA VAL A 184 -5.22 10.65 -4.38
C VAL A 184 -6.22 9.91 -3.49
N LEU A 185 -6.43 8.63 -3.79
CA LEU A 185 -7.22 7.72 -2.97
C LEU A 185 -6.52 7.47 -1.61
N CYS A 186 -5.24 7.15 -1.68
CA CYS A 186 -4.39 6.88 -0.52
C CYS A 186 -2.91 7.12 -0.83
N VAL A 187 -2.10 7.13 0.22
CA VAL A 187 -0.65 7.30 0.14
C VAL A 187 0.08 6.07 0.68
N GLY A 188 1.10 5.60 -0.04
CA GLY A 188 2.01 4.56 0.43
C GLY A 188 3.23 5.18 1.11
N MET A 189 3.51 4.81 2.36
CA MET A 189 4.64 5.31 3.13
C MET A 189 5.56 4.20 3.59
N GLY A 190 6.86 4.33 3.26
CA GLY A 190 7.91 3.38 3.64
C GLY A 190 8.84 3.95 4.72
N SER A 191 10.12 4.10 4.38
CA SER A 191 11.22 4.43 5.31
C SER A 191 11.02 5.69 6.16
N LYS A 192 10.25 6.66 5.70
CA LYS A 192 9.95 7.87 6.48
C LYS A 192 8.97 7.60 7.64
N LEU A 193 8.09 6.62 7.47
CA LEU A 193 7.21 6.15 8.54
C LEU A 193 7.97 5.23 9.53
N PHE A 194 8.97 4.51 9.03
CA PHE A 194 9.76 3.51 9.76
C PHE A 194 11.26 3.88 9.74
N PRO A 195 11.71 4.90 10.51
CA PRO A 195 13.14 5.20 10.64
C PRO A 195 13.90 3.98 11.14
N LYS A 196 15.08 3.72 10.55
CA LYS A 196 15.87 2.53 10.88
C LYS A 196 16.23 2.46 12.36
N GLU A 197 16.57 3.59 12.96
CA GLU A 197 16.89 3.73 14.38
C GLU A 197 15.69 3.40 15.28
N THR A 198 14.48 3.84 14.92
CA THR A 198 13.25 3.54 15.67
C THR A 198 12.93 2.05 15.64
N VAL A 199 13.05 1.43 14.47
CA VAL A 199 12.84 -0.03 14.31
C VAL A 199 13.91 -0.82 15.06
N ALA A 200 15.18 -0.43 14.97
CA ALA A 200 16.28 -1.10 15.65
C ALA A 200 16.19 -1.00 17.20
N ALA A 201 15.67 0.12 17.70
CA ALA A 201 15.41 0.33 19.13
C ALA A 201 14.18 -0.41 19.64
N GLY A 202 13.33 -0.95 18.74
CA GLY A 202 12.04 -1.56 19.12
C GLY A 202 11.03 -0.54 19.67
N ASP A 203 11.15 0.73 19.30
CA ASP A 203 10.24 1.79 19.76
C ASP A 203 8.94 1.77 18.95
N TRP A 204 8.11 0.76 19.25
CA TRP A 204 6.83 0.56 18.57
C TRP A 204 5.82 1.65 18.91
N ALA A 205 5.92 2.24 20.11
CA ALA A 205 5.05 3.34 20.53
C ALA A 205 5.25 4.58 19.66
N ALA A 206 6.48 4.90 19.29
CA ALA A 206 6.77 5.99 18.36
C ALA A 206 6.18 5.73 16.95
N ILE A 207 6.18 4.48 16.47
CA ILE A 207 5.54 4.11 15.21
C ILE A 207 4.02 4.29 15.31
N THR A 208 3.40 3.83 16.40
CA THR A 208 1.97 4.00 16.67
C THR A 208 1.57 5.48 16.65
N ALA A 209 2.29 6.33 17.40
CA ALA A 209 2.03 7.77 17.45
C ALA A 209 2.17 8.42 16.07
N LYS A 210 3.22 8.09 15.32
CA LYS A 210 3.43 8.61 13.96
C LYS A 210 2.33 8.20 12.99
N CYS A 211 1.78 6.99 13.11
CA CYS A 211 0.64 6.55 12.31
C CYS A 211 -0.62 7.37 12.65
N GLN A 212 -0.89 7.60 13.94
CA GLN A 212 -2.03 8.41 14.40
C GLN A 212 -1.95 9.85 13.88
N GLU A 213 -0.77 10.48 13.98
CA GLU A 213 -0.53 11.83 13.47
C GLU A 213 -0.77 11.90 11.95
N ALA A 214 -0.17 10.97 11.19
CA ALA A 214 -0.32 10.94 9.74
C ALA A 214 -1.78 10.75 9.31
N LEU A 215 -2.54 9.87 9.96
CA LEU A 215 -3.97 9.68 9.71
C LEU A 215 -4.77 10.94 10.07
N GLY A 216 -4.40 11.64 11.14
CA GLY A 216 -4.99 12.94 11.52
C GLY A 216 -4.77 14.01 10.45
N TYR A 217 -3.57 14.12 9.89
CA TYR A 217 -3.28 15.07 8.80
C TYR A 217 -4.04 14.71 7.51
N ILE A 218 -4.15 13.42 7.19
CA ILE A 218 -4.95 12.96 6.04
C ILE A 218 -6.43 13.33 6.22
N ALA A 219 -7.00 13.07 7.39
CA ALA A 219 -8.39 13.41 7.70
C ALA A 219 -8.63 14.91 7.60
N LYS A 220 -7.74 15.74 8.18
CA LYS A 220 -7.78 17.20 8.10
C LYS A 220 -7.70 17.71 6.65
N ALA A 221 -6.85 17.11 5.83
CA ALA A 221 -6.68 17.52 4.44
C ALA A 221 -7.89 17.16 3.54
N ARG A 222 -8.72 16.18 3.97
CA ARG A 222 -9.95 15.76 3.28
C ARG A 222 -11.18 16.59 3.65
N ALA A 223 -11.17 17.18 4.84
CA ALA A 223 -12.23 18.10 5.30
C ALA A 223 -12.20 19.42 4.55
#